data_109db44edf12b706c5728b76fc5ca635
#
_entry.id   109db44edf12b706c5728b76fc5ca635
#
_cell.length_a   1.000
_cell.length_b   1.000
_cell.length_c   1.000
_cell.angle_alpha   90.00
_cell.angle_beta   90.00
_cell.angle_gamma   90.00
#
_symmetry.space_group_name_H-M   'P 1'
#
loop_
_entity.id
_entity.type
_entity.pdbx_description
1 polymer ?
#
loop_
_entity_poly.entity_id
_entity_poly.type
_entity_poly.pdbx_seq_one_letter_code
_entity_poly.pdbx_strand_id
1 'polypeptide(L)'
;LNCKNKPCVSGCPVNVPIPGFIEKVAEGDFEAAYEIITSENALPAICGRVCPQENQCEGKCVRGIKGQPVGIGRMERFVADYHMEHAEPVKADIKKNGKKVAVVGSGPSGITCAGELIKKGYDVTVFEALHKAGGVLSYGIPEFRLPKALVAREIKSVEDLGVDIETNVIVGRSVTIDELMEDGYEAVSYTHLRAH
;
A
#
# COMPACT_ATOMS: atom_id res chain seq x y z
N LEU A 1 3.72 8.70 25.02
CA LEU A 1 3.52 9.20 23.62
C LEU A 1 3.40 10.75 23.51
N ASN A 2 3.80 11.49 24.57
CA ASN A 2 3.70 12.97 24.61
C ASN A 2 4.88 13.68 23.90
N CYS A 3 5.28 13.21 22.73
CA CYS A 3 6.32 13.86 21.93
C CYS A 3 5.77 15.12 21.27
N LYS A 4 6.28 16.31 21.64
CA LYS A 4 5.81 17.58 21.08
C LYS A 4 5.91 17.66 19.55
N ASN A 5 7.04 17.21 18.98
CA ASN A 5 7.33 17.40 17.55
C ASN A 5 7.07 16.14 16.69
N LYS A 6 6.74 15.00 17.30
CA LYS A 6 6.45 13.72 16.61
C LYS A 6 7.37 13.41 15.42
N PRO A 7 8.71 13.44 15.55
CA PRO A 7 9.64 13.37 14.42
C PRO A 7 9.59 12.03 13.68
N CYS A 8 9.03 10.99 14.29
CA CYS A 8 8.77 9.72 13.62
C CYS A 8 7.78 9.87 12.45
N VAL A 9 6.80 10.77 12.54
CA VAL A 9 5.84 11.02 11.45
C VAL A 9 6.58 11.60 10.24
N SER A 10 7.38 12.66 10.42
CA SER A 10 8.18 13.22 9.32
C SER A 10 9.32 12.30 8.85
N GLY A 11 9.64 11.26 9.62
CA GLY A 11 10.55 10.20 9.21
C GLY A 11 9.89 9.10 8.38
N CYS A 12 8.56 9.06 8.33
CA CYS A 12 7.82 8.15 7.48
C CYS A 12 7.59 8.80 6.11
N PRO A 13 7.96 8.15 4.98
CA PRO A 13 7.80 8.73 3.64
C PRO A 13 6.34 9.08 3.28
N VAL A 14 5.37 8.38 3.88
CA VAL A 14 3.94 8.60 3.65
C VAL A 14 3.24 9.27 4.83
N ASN A 15 4.00 9.72 5.86
CA ASN A 15 3.51 10.47 7.01
C ASN A 15 2.43 9.77 7.86
N VAL A 16 2.51 8.45 8.01
CA VAL A 16 1.59 7.71 8.91
C VAL A 16 1.50 8.41 10.28
N PRO A 17 0.28 8.62 10.84
CA PRO A 17 0.08 9.23 12.16
C PRO A 17 0.54 8.32 13.31
N ILE A 18 1.87 8.03 13.35
CA ILE A 18 2.48 7.00 14.20
C ILE A 18 2.08 7.09 15.68
N PRO A 19 2.11 8.25 16.36
CA PRO A 19 1.68 8.31 17.75
C PRO A 19 0.22 7.91 17.96
N GLY A 20 -0.64 8.21 17.00
CA GLY A 20 -2.08 7.88 17.08
C GLY A 20 -2.32 6.36 17.01
N PHE A 21 -1.73 5.66 16.05
CA PHE A 21 -1.93 4.22 15.98
C PHE A 21 -1.27 3.47 17.16
N ILE A 22 -0.12 3.96 17.67
CA ILE A 22 0.52 3.36 18.86
C ILE A 22 -0.35 3.58 20.12
N GLU A 23 -1.03 4.70 20.24
CA GLU A 23 -1.97 4.96 21.31
C GLU A 23 -3.12 3.95 21.28
N LYS A 24 -3.69 3.69 20.09
CA LYS A 24 -4.72 2.67 19.91
C LYS A 24 -4.23 1.25 20.19
N VAL A 25 -3.00 0.92 19.82
CA VAL A 25 -2.37 -0.35 20.20
C VAL A 25 -2.26 -0.48 21.73
N ALA A 26 -1.88 0.59 22.43
CA ALA A 26 -1.78 0.60 23.88
C ALA A 26 -3.15 0.49 24.59
N GLU A 27 -4.22 0.93 23.96
CA GLU A 27 -5.60 0.79 24.41
C GLU A 27 -6.18 -0.62 24.11
N GLY A 28 -5.51 -1.42 23.27
CA GLY A 28 -5.99 -2.71 22.81
C GLY A 28 -6.99 -2.62 21.64
N ASP A 29 -7.18 -1.44 21.07
CA ASP A 29 -8.05 -1.19 19.92
C ASP A 29 -7.25 -1.30 18.61
N PHE A 30 -7.04 -2.55 18.16
CA PHE A 30 -6.17 -2.84 17.02
C PHE A 30 -6.82 -2.48 15.69
N GLU A 31 -8.16 -2.53 15.59
CA GLU A 31 -8.86 -2.12 14.37
C GLU A 31 -8.78 -0.59 14.17
N ALA A 32 -9.00 0.20 15.20
CA ALA A 32 -8.79 1.64 15.11
C ALA A 32 -7.31 2.00 14.82
N ALA A 33 -6.36 1.21 15.33
CA ALA A 33 -4.95 1.36 14.97
C ALA A 33 -4.71 1.08 13.48
N TYR A 34 -5.35 0.04 12.92
CA TYR A 34 -5.28 -0.30 11.50
C TYR A 34 -5.86 0.81 10.62
N GLU A 35 -7.02 1.36 10.97
CA GLU A 35 -7.64 2.48 10.26
C GLU A 35 -6.72 3.71 10.21
N ILE A 36 -6.05 4.03 11.33
CA ILE A 36 -5.08 5.14 11.37
C ILE A 36 -3.87 4.87 10.46
N ILE A 37 -3.36 3.64 10.41
CA ILE A 37 -2.25 3.29 9.53
C ILE A 37 -2.69 3.40 8.07
N THR A 38 -3.84 2.83 7.73
CA THR A 38 -4.33 2.73 6.35
C THR A 38 -4.91 4.03 5.80
N SER A 39 -5.05 5.08 6.64
CA SER A 39 -5.34 6.42 6.15
C SER A 39 -4.23 6.98 5.25
N GLU A 40 -2.98 6.54 5.45
CA GLU A 40 -1.81 7.03 4.72
C GLU A 40 -0.98 5.91 4.05
N ASN A 41 -1.11 4.67 4.50
CA ASN A 41 -0.34 3.52 4.02
C ASN A 41 -1.26 2.41 3.49
N ALA A 42 -1.31 2.25 2.18
CA ALA A 42 -2.13 1.23 1.53
C ALA A 42 -1.63 -0.22 1.70
N LEU A 43 -0.38 -0.43 2.15
CA LEU A 43 0.27 -1.74 2.23
C LEU A 43 0.94 -1.98 3.59
N PRO A 44 0.18 -1.90 4.70
CA PRO A 44 0.76 -1.91 6.06
C PRO A 44 1.47 -3.22 6.41
N ALA A 45 0.96 -4.37 6.00
CA ALA A 45 1.59 -5.66 6.28
C ALA A 45 2.93 -5.83 5.55
N ILE A 46 3.07 -5.24 4.37
CA ILE A 46 4.32 -5.19 3.61
C ILE A 46 5.27 -4.19 4.25
N CYS A 47 4.83 -2.96 4.52
CA CYS A 47 5.66 -1.91 5.11
C CYS A 47 6.21 -2.32 6.49
N GLY A 48 5.41 -2.91 7.35
CA GLY A 48 5.83 -3.43 8.65
C GLY A 48 6.92 -4.52 8.58
N ARG A 49 7.17 -5.11 7.37
CA ARG A 49 8.19 -6.14 7.15
C ARG A 49 9.42 -5.67 6.40
N VAL A 50 9.25 -4.77 5.43
CA VAL A 50 10.32 -4.45 4.47
C VAL A 50 10.83 -3.02 4.52
N CYS A 51 10.10 -2.07 5.12
CA CYS A 51 10.61 -0.73 5.33
C CYS A 51 11.90 -0.75 6.17
N PRO A 52 12.91 0.06 5.83
CA PRO A 52 14.11 0.25 6.67
C PRO A 52 13.80 1.24 7.81
N GLN A 53 12.91 0.83 8.75
CA GLN A 53 12.40 1.69 9.84
C GLN A 53 13.51 2.31 10.67
N GLU A 54 14.64 1.59 10.85
CA GLU A 54 15.82 2.05 11.56
C GLU A 54 16.47 3.30 10.94
N ASN A 55 16.25 3.52 9.65
CA ASN A 55 16.72 4.71 8.92
C ASN A 55 15.61 5.74 8.67
N GLN A 56 14.37 5.39 8.97
CA GLN A 56 13.17 6.19 8.73
C GLN A 56 12.50 6.61 10.05
N CYS A 57 11.31 6.10 10.33
CA CYS A 57 10.50 6.48 11.48
C CYS A 57 11.16 6.14 12.82
N GLU A 58 11.74 4.95 12.98
CA GLU A 58 12.44 4.54 14.20
C GLU A 58 13.74 5.32 14.39
N GLY A 59 14.48 5.56 13.30
CA GLY A 59 15.71 6.37 13.32
C GLY A 59 15.48 7.83 13.75
N LYS A 60 14.27 8.33 13.62
CA LYS A 60 13.87 9.68 14.10
C LYS A 60 13.23 9.67 15.50
N CYS A 61 13.06 8.49 16.10
CA CYS A 61 12.38 8.38 17.39
C CYS A 61 13.21 9.05 18.51
N VAL A 62 12.59 10.01 19.21
CA VAL A 62 13.27 10.73 20.32
C VAL A 62 13.68 9.82 21.48
N ARG A 63 13.05 8.68 21.66
CA ARG A 63 13.47 7.68 22.65
C ARG A 63 14.83 7.07 22.30
N GLY A 64 15.15 6.96 21.01
CA GLY A 64 16.44 6.45 20.52
C GLY A 64 17.64 7.30 20.92
N ILE A 65 17.43 8.56 21.37
CA ILE A 65 18.51 9.45 21.84
C ILE A 65 19.13 8.94 23.16
N LYS A 66 18.32 8.36 24.04
CA LYS A 66 18.74 7.92 25.39
C LYS A 66 18.51 6.43 25.66
N GLY A 67 18.11 5.66 24.65
CA GLY A 67 17.79 4.24 24.81
C GLY A 67 17.34 3.60 23.51
N GLN A 68 16.43 2.62 23.61
CA GLN A 68 15.87 1.97 22.42
C GLN A 68 14.73 2.82 21.83
N PRO A 69 14.68 3.01 20.50
CA PRO A 69 13.54 3.59 19.84
C PRO A 69 12.29 2.74 20.06
N VAL A 70 11.12 3.31 19.84
CA VAL A 70 9.88 2.55 19.81
C VAL A 70 9.90 1.66 18.58
N GLY A 71 9.56 0.37 18.72
CA GLY A 71 9.51 -0.60 17.62
C GLY A 71 8.30 -0.37 16.73
N ILE A 72 8.30 0.72 15.98
CA ILE A 72 7.16 1.21 15.19
C ILE A 72 6.79 0.19 14.12
N GLY A 73 7.75 -0.29 13.34
CA GLY A 73 7.50 -1.26 12.29
C GLY A 73 7.00 -2.61 12.81
N ARG A 74 7.41 -3.02 14.02
CA ARG A 74 6.90 -4.25 14.65
C ARG A 74 5.45 -4.12 15.04
N MET A 75 5.04 -2.94 15.55
CA MET A 75 3.64 -2.68 15.88
C MET A 75 2.78 -2.52 14.63
N GLU A 76 3.27 -1.84 13.60
CA GLU A 76 2.60 -1.75 12.30
C GLU A 76 2.37 -3.15 11.72
N ARG A 77 3.40 -4.00 11.72
CA ARG A 77 3.28 -5.41 11.31
C ARG A 77 2.23 -6.17 12.14
N PHE A 78 2.27 -6.04 13.47
CA PHE A 78 1.35 -6.72 14.35
C PHE A 78 -0.10 -6.30 14.06
N VAL A 79 -0.36 -5.00 13.95
CA VAL A 79 -1.69 -4.46 13.66
C VAL A 79 -2.22 -4.96 12.31
N ALA A 80 -1.37 -4.95 11.28
CA ALA A 80 -1.75 -5.45 9.95
C ALA A 80 -2.03 -6.96 9.94
N ASP A 81 -1.20 -7.74 10.63
CA ASP A 81 -1.40 -9.19 10.76
C ASP A 81 -2.69 -9.49 11.54
N TYR A 82 -2.94 -8.78 12.64
CA TYR A 82 -4.16 -8.91 13.43
C TYR A 82 -5.41 -8.62 12.58
N HIS A 83 -5.43 -7.51 11.87
CA HIS A 83 -6.55 -7.17 10.97
C HIS A 83 -6.77 -8.27 9.92
N MET A 84 -5.71 -8.76 9.28
CA MET A 84 -5.83 -9.84 8.29
C MET A 84 -6.43 -11.13 8.86
N GLU A 85 -6.21 -11.42 10.15
CA GLU A 85 -6.68 -12.63 10.81
C GLU A 85 -8.11 -12.50 11.34
N HIS A 86 -8.54 -11.31 11.73
CA HIS A 86 -9.78 -11.10 12.51
C HIS A 86 -10.84 -10.26 11.79
N ALA A 87 -10.46 -9.42 10.85
CA ALA A 87 -11.43 -8.58 10.14
C ALA A 87 -12.24 -9.38 9.12
N GLU A 88 -13.54 -9.14 9.10
CA GLU A 88 -14.40 -9.64 8.03
C GLU A 88 -14.20 -8.80 6.76
N PRO A 89 -14.28 -9.42 5.56
CA PRO A 89 -14.18 -8.69 4.30
C PRO A 89 -15.29 -7.63 4.20
N VAL A 90 -14.93 -6.39 4.33
CA VAL A 90 -15.86 -5.26 4.14
C VAL A 90 -15.95 -4.95 2.66
N LYS A 91 -17.12 -5.14 2.05
CA LYS A 91 -17.42 -4.57 0.75
C LYS A 91 -17.60 -3.07 0.92
N ALA A 92 -16.62 -2.30 0.50
CA ALA A 92 -16.72 -0.86 0.51
C ALA A 92 -17.81 -0.43 -0.51
N ASP A 93 -18.84 0.26 -0.04
CA ASP A 93 -19.84 0.89 -0.91
C ASP A 93 -19.25 2.19 -1.48
N ILE A 94 -18.42 2.04 -2.51
CA ILE A 94 -17.71 3.16 -3.14
C ILE A 94 -18.60 3.74 -4.25
N LYS A 95 -19.01 4.98 -4.08
CA LYS A 95 -19.76 5.70 -5.11
C LYS A 95 -18.86 6.02 -6.30
N LYS A 96 -19.10 5.36 -7.42
CA LYS A 96 -18.33 5.58 -8.65
C LYS A 96 -18.63 6.96 -9.27
N ASN A 97 -17.58 7.61 -9.79
CA ASN A 97 -17.68 8.90 -10.47
C ASN A 97 -17.80 8.78 -12.00
N GLY A 98 -17.74 7.55 -12.53
CA GLY A 98 -17.87 7.24 -13.95
C GLY A 98 -16.61 7.46 -14.79
N LYS A 99 -15.48 7.80 -14.17
CA LYS A 99 -14.20 8.04 -14.85
C LYS A 99 -13.28 6.83 -14.72
N LYS A 100 -12.66 6.43 -15.84
CA LYS A 100 -11.72 5.31 -15.91
C LYS A 100 -10.27 5.77 -15.84
N VAL A 101 -9.47 5.05 -15.06
CA VAL A 101 -8.02 5.30 -14.94
C VAL A 101 -7.26 4.02 -15.15
N ALA A 102 -6.27 4.05 -16.04
CA ALA A 102 -5.32 2.97 -16.24
C ALA A 102 -4.09 3.17 -15.35
N VAL A 103 -3.64 2.11 -14.68
CA VAL A 103 -2.39 2.09 -13.91
C VAL A 103 -1.46 1.07 -14.54
N VAL A 104 -0.24 1.48 -14.91
CA VAL A 104 0.74 0.60 -15.56
C VAL A 104 1.73 0.06 -14.55
N GLY A 105 1.66 -1.25 -14.35
CA GLY A 105 2.47 -2.01 -13.39
C GLY A 105 1.80 -2.20 -12.03
N SER A 106 1.84 -3.42 -11.53
CA SER A 106 1.28 -3.85 -10.24
C SER A 106 2.31 -3.89 -9.10
N GLY A 107 3.42 -3.20 -9.24
CA GLY A 107 4.38 -3.02 -8.14
C GLY A 107 3.79 -2.18 -7.00
N PRO A 108 4.53 -1.97 -5.90
CA PRO A 108 4.01 -1.25 -4.73
C PRO A 108 3.42 0.12 -5.07
N SER A 109 4.05 0.86 -5.97
CA SER A 109 3.56 2.18 -6.43
C SER A 109 2.22 2.07 -7.17
N GLY A 110 2.09 1.12 -8.11
CA GLY A 110 0.86 0.93 -8.89
C GLY A 110 -0.30 0.44 -8.01
N ILE A 111 -0.07 -0.53 -7.14
CA ILE A 111 -1.11 -1.05 -6.22
C ILE A 111 -1.56 0.05 -5.25
N THR A 112 -0.63 0.85 -4.70
CA THR A 112 -1.00 2.00 -3.85
C THR A 112 -1.81 3.03 -4.62
N CYS A 113 -1.38 3.39 -5.83
CA CYS A 113 -2.10 4.33 -6.70
C CYS A 113 -3.51 3.84 -7.01
N ALA A 114 -3.65 2.56 -7.38
CA ALA A 114 -4.95 1.95 -7.67
C ALA A 114 -5.88 1.94 -6.45
N GLY A 115 -5.36 1.56 -5.27
CA GLY A 115 -6.11 1.59 -4.02
C GLY A 115 -6.60 2.98 -3.63
N GLU A 116 -5.79 4.02 -3.84
CA GLU A 116 -6.19 5.39 -3.56
C GLU A 116 -7.19 5.96 -4.58
N LEU A 117 -7.05 5.58 -5.85
CA LEU A 117 -7.98 6.02 -6.90
C LEU A 117 -9.36 5.38 -6.75
N ILE A 118 -9.41 4.07 -6.47
CA ILE A 118 -10.70 3.39 -6.27
C ILE A 118 -11.47 3.97 -5.09
N LYS A 119 -10.81 4.28 -3.96
CA LYS A 119 -11.45 4.95 -2.81
C LYS A 119 -12.06 6.32 -3.17
N LYS A 120 -11.53 6.99 -4.18
CA LYS A 120 -12.06 8.26 -4.73
C LYS A 120 -13.16 8.07 -5.78
N GLY A 121 -13.57 6.83 -6.03
CA GLY A 121 -14.67 6.50 -6.93
C GLY A 121 -14.30 6.35 -8.40
N TYR A 122 -13.01 6.30 -8.75
CA TYR A 122 -12.60 6.00 -10.12
C TYR A 122 -12.76 4.52 -10.45
N ASP A 123 -13.06 4.21 -11.71
CA ASP A 123 -12.93 2.85 -12.24
C ASP A 123 -11.45 2.63 -12.60
N VAL A 124 -10.81 1.68 -11.92
CA VAL A 124 -9.36 1.51 -12.03
C VAL A 124 -9.01 0.14 -12.58
N THR A 125 -8.21 0.11 -13.64
CA THR A 125 -7.60 -1.10 -14.18
C THR A 125 -6.07 -1.01 -14.07
N VAL A 126 -5.45 -2.02 -13.47
CA VAL A 126 -4.00 -2.17 -13.39
C VAL A 126 -3.54 -3.13 -14.48
N PHE A 127 -2.68 -2.67 -15.38
CA PHE A 127 -2.08 -3.49 -16.44
C PHE A 127 -0.69 -3.95 -16.00
N GLU A 128 -0.51 -5.26 -15.85
CA GLU A 128 0.75 -5.87 -15.40
C GLU A 128 1.37 -6.70 -16.53
N ALA A 129 2.63 -6.42 -16.83
CA ALA A 129 3.36 -7.12 -17.88
C ALA A 129 3.63 -8.60 -17.58
N LEU A 130 3.78 -8.94 -16.31
CA LEU A 130 4.09 -10.30 -15.86
C LEU A 130 2.81 -11.11 -15.59
N HIS A 131 2.97 -12.42 -15.43
CA HIS A 131 1.86 -13.35 -15.19
C HIS A 131 1.30 -13.31 -13.77
N LYS A 132 1.95 -12.57 -12.85
CA LYS A 132 1.55 -12.43 -11.46
C LYS A 132 1.74 -10.99 -11.01
N ALA A 133 0.73 -10.45 -10.35
CA ALA A 133 0.78 -9.11 -9.78
C ALA A 133 1.77 -8.99 -8.61
N GLY A 134 2.21 -7.77 -8.33
CA GLY A 134 3.05 -7.43 -7.19
C GLY A 134 4.45 -6.92 -7.53
N GLY A 135 4.90 -7.06 -8.78
CA GLY A 135 6.21 -6.58 -9.21
C GLY A 135 7.34 -7.06 -8.30
N VAL A 136 8.17 -6.15 -7.80
CA VAL A 136 9.29 -6.47 -6.90
C VAL A 136 8.86 -7.21 -5.62
N LEU A 137 7.66 -7.01 -5.14
CA LEU A 137 7.12 -7.71 -3.96
C LEU A 137 6.98 -9.21 -4.22
N SER A 138 6.55 -9.58 -5.43
CA SER A 138 6.37 -10.97 -5.85
C SER A 138 7.63 -11.61 -6.39
N TYR A 139 8.44 -10.87 -7.15
CA TYR A 139 9.57 -11.42 -7.91
C TYR A 139 10.95 -11.05 -7.34
N GLY A 140 11.07 -9.95 -6.59
CA GLY A 140 12.36 -9.44 -6.13
C GLY A 140 12.69 -9.76 -4.68
N ILE A 141 11.73 -9.57 -3.76
CA ILE A 141 11.97 -9.78 -2.33
C ILE A 141 11.90 -11.28 -2.00
N PRO A 142 12.91 -11.86 -1.31
CA PRO A 142 12.89 -13.28 -0.96
C PRO A 142 11.72 -13.68 -0.04
N GLU A 143 11.26 -14.93 -0.17
CA GLU A 143 10.13 -15.50 0.58
C GLU A 143 10.30 -15.36 2.11
N PHE A 144 11.51 -15.60 2.63
CA PHE A 144 11.79 -15.50 4.06
C PHE A 144 11.68 -14.08 4.62
N ARG A 145 11.82 -13.06 3.76
CA ARG A 145 11.67 -11.64 4.13
C ARG A 145 10.23 -11.17 3.96
N LEU A 146 9.59 -11.57 2.85
CA LEU A 146 8.22 -11.20 2.51
C LEU A 146 7.48 -12.40 1.93
N PRO A 147 6.68 -13.12 2.73
CA PRO A 147 5.90 -14.27 2.28
C PRO A 147 4.96 -13.89 1.12
N LYS A 148 4.97 -14.69 0.04
CA LYS A 148 4.17 -14.37 -1.15
C LYS A 148 2.67 -14.53 -0.92
N ALA A 149 2.28 -15.40 -0.01
CA ALA A 149 0.88 -15.51 0.43
C ALA A 149 0.36 -14.19 1.03
N LEU A 150 1.20 -13.48 1.78
CA LEU A 150 0.86 -12.17 2.35
C LEU A 150 0.75 -11.11 1.25
N VAL A 151 1.68 -11.08 0.30
CA VAL A 151 1.60 -10.19 -0.87
C VAL A 151 0.31 -10.41 -1.65
N ALA A 152 -0.07 -11.67 -1.88
CA ALA A 152 -1.30 -12.01 -2.57
C ALA A 152 -2.56 -11.53 -1.80
N ARG A 153 -2.56 -11.58 -0.46
CA ARG A 153 -3.66 -11.06 0.37
C ARG A 153 -3.76 -9.54 0.30
N GLU A 154 -2.65 -8.83 0.37
CA GLU A 154 -2.62 -7.36 0.23
C GLU A 154 -3.13 -6.92 -1.16
N ILE A 155 -2.72 -7.60 -2.23
CA ILE A 155 -3.21 -7.32 -3.58
C ILE A 155 -4.71 -7.63 -3.65
N LYS A 156 -5.13 -8.77 -3.10
CA LYS A 156 -6.53 -9.16 -3.07
C LYS A 156 -7.42 -8.15 -2.35
N SER A 157 -6.94 -7.53 -1.28
CA SER A 157 -7.70 -6.48 -0.58
C SER A 157 -7.97 -5.27 -1.48
N VAL A 158 -7.06 -4.95 -2.39
CA VAL A 158 -7.25 -3.86 -3.38
C VAL A 158 -8.21 -4.29 -4.49
N GLU A 159 -8.13 -5.54 -4.97
CA GLU A 159 -9.11 -6.10 -5.91
C GLU A 159 -10.52 -6.11 -5.30
N ASP A 160 -10.65 -6.45 -4.01
CA ASP A 160 -11.94 -6.50 -3.31
C ASP A 160 -12.60 -5.11 -3.17
N LEU A 161 -11.82 -4.02 -3.26
CA LEU A 161 -12.35 -2.67 -3.39
C LEU A 161 -12.94 -2.39 -4.80
N GLY A 162 -12.69 -3.26 -5.78
CA GLY A 162 -13.20 -3.15 -7.14
C GLY A 162 -12.16 -2.70 -8.17
N VAL A 163 -10.87 -2.85 -7.88
CA VAL A 163 -9.79 -2.65 -8.86
C VAL A 163 -9.66 -3.90 -9.73
N ASP A 164 -9.66 -3.74 -11.04
CA ASP A 164 -9.36 -4.80 -11.99
C ASP A 164 -7.85 -4.90 -12.22
N ILE A 165 -7.29 -6.12 -12.21
CA ILE A 165 -5.87 -6.36 -12.48
C ILE A 165 -5.74 -7.31 -13.68
N GLU A 166 -5.24 -6.77 -14.79
CA GLU A 166 -4.97 -7.52 -16.01
C GLU A 166 -3.49 -7.86 -16.13
N THR A 167 -3.17 -9.14 -16.02
CA THR A 167 -1.80 -9.65 -16.17
C THR A 167 -1.48 -10.02 -17.61
N ASN A 168 -0.17 -10.15 -17.93
CA ASN A 168 0.36 -10.45 -19.28
C ASN A 168 0.04 -9.35 -20.32
N VAL A 169 -0.17 -8.12 -19.87
CA VAL A 169 -0.41 -6.96 -20.72
C VAL A 169 0.78 -6.01 -20.66
N ILE A 170 1.50 -5.87 -21.77
CA ILE A 170 2.67 -5.00 -21.89
C ILE A 170 2.24 -3.69 -22.54
N VAL A 171 1.97 -2.67 -21.74
CA VAL A 171 1.63 -1.35 -22.24
C VAL A 171 2.83 -0.76 -23.03
N GLY A 172 2.55 -0.30 -24.23
CA GLY A 172 3.56 0.09 -25.22
C GLY A 172 3.94 -1.02 -26.21
N ARG A 173 3.39 -2.26 -26.04
CA ARG A 173 3.58 -3.38 -27.00
C ARG A 173 2.29 -4.12 -27.34
N SER A 174 1.60 -4.66 -26.34
CA SER A 174 0.31 -5.36 -26.54
C SER A 174 -0.87 -4.39 -26.59
N VAL A 175 -0.75 -3.27 -25.95
CA VAL A 175 -1.65 -2.12 -26.00
C VAL A 175 -0.85 -0.83 -25.87
N THR A 176 -1.18 0.17 -26.63
CA THR A 176 -0.57 1.51 -26.56
C THR A 176 -1.33 2.42 -25.59
N ILE A 177 -0.73 3.54 -25.21
CA ILE A 177 -1.43 4.56 -24.38
C ILE A 177 -2.58 5.17 -25.18
N ASP A 178 -2.39 5.41 -26.49
CA ASP A 178 -3.41 5.99 -27.35
C ASP A 178 -4.63 5.06 -27.44
N GLU A 179 -4.42 3.75 -27.62
CA GLU A 179 -5.50 2.74 -27.60
C GLU A 179 -6.22 2.72 -26.24
N LEU A 180 -5.52 2.83 -25.10
CA LEU A 180 -6.17 2.95 -23.79
C LEU A 180 -7.04 4.21 -23.70
N MET A 181 -6.58 5.34 -24.22
CA MET A 181 -7.37 6.58 -24.26
C MET A 181 -8.60 6.44 -25.18
N GLU A 182 -8.48 5.74 -26.30
CA GLU A 182 -9.61 5.40 -27.20
C GLU A 182 -10.62 4.45 -26.53
N ASP A 183 -10.16 3.54 -25.68
CA ASP A 183 -10.99 2.63 -24.86
C ASP A 183 -11.68 3.33 -23.68
N GLY A 184 -11.51 4.65 -23.58
CA GLY A 184 -12.20 5.52 -22.62
C GLY A 184 -11.52 5.69 -21.27
N TYR A 185 -10.23 5.36 -21.16
CA TYR A 185 -9.44 5.77 -20.02
C TYR A 185 -9.13 7.27 -20.11
N GLU A 186 -9.46 8.02 -19.07
CA GLU A 186 -9.25 9.48 -19.02
C GLU A 186 -7.85 9.87 -18.51
N ALA A 187 -7.17 8.93 -17.85
CA ALA A 187 -5.81 9.12 -17.36
C ALA A 187 -5.04 7.81 -17.32
N VAL A 188 -3.72 7.88 -17.48
CA VAL A 188 -2.79 6.76 -17.37
C VAL A 188 -1.72 7.11 -16.34
N SER A 189 -1.64 6.32 -15.27
CA SER A 189 -0.55 6.41 -14.29
C SER A 189 0.55 5.40 -14.62
N TYR A 190 1.78 5.87 -14.75
CA TYR A 190 2.94 5.00 -14.92
C TYR A 190 4.16 5.54 -14.18
N THR A 191 5.01 4.65 -13.66
CA THR A 191 6.24 5.03 -12.96
C THR A 191 7.47 4.85 -13.86
N HIS A 192 7.52 3.74 -14.61
CA HIS A 192 8.62 3.40 -15.51
C HIS A 192 8.07 2.76 -16.79
N LEU A 193 7.76 3.56 -17.80
CA LEU A 193 7.61 3.10 -19.17
C LEU A 193 8.97 3.27 -19.86
N ARG A 194 9.56 2.18 -20.34
CA ARG A 194 10.61 2.29 -21.34
C ARG A 194 9.94 2.68 -22.65
N ALA A 195 10.08 3.96 -23.02
CA ALA A 195 9.90 4.37 -24.40
C ALA A 195 10.99 3.67 -25.24
N HIS A 196 10.60 2.83 -26.15
CA HIS A 196 11.47 2.26 -27.19
C HIS A 196 11.08 2.87 -28.52
#